data_67eef934fd8a1c8d354f97a192ad6d79
#
_entry.id   67eef934fd8a1c8d354f97a192ad6d79
#
_cell.length_a   1.000
_cell.length_b   1.000
_cell.length_c   1.000
_cell.angle_alpha   90.00
_cell.angle_beta   90.00
_cell.angle_gamma   90.00
#
_symmetry.space_group_name_H-M   'P 1'
#
loop_
_entity.id
_entity.type
_entity.pdbx_description
1 polymer ?
#
loop_
_entity_poly.entity_id
_entity_poly.type
_entity_poly.pdbx_seq_one_letter_code
_entity_poly.pdbx_strand_id
1 'polypeptide(L)'
;MQAKRHVLVADDEPHIGRIIQTKLELGPFRVTLVYDGAEALRALEQYPDVALVLLDLMMPNRSGLEVLAVMRGDARWKTLPCIILTAAGQDQRYDEAMRLGATAFFTKPFSPKKLYARVMELTGVEA
;
A
#
# COMPACT_ATOMS: atom_id res chain seq x y z
N MET A 1 -6.02 24.23 -8.86
CA MET A 1 -5.17 23.08 -9.14
C MET A 1 -4.99 22.28 -7.86
N GLN A 2 -5.32 21.00 -7.89
CA GLN A 2 -5.20 20.14 -6.70
C GLN A 2 -3.84 19.46 -6.67
N ALA A 3 -3.26 19.42 -5.48
CA ALA A 3 -2.03 18.66 -5.28
C ALA A 3 -2.33 17.16 -5.42
N LYS A 4 -1.39 16.44 -5.99
CA LYS A 4 -1.52 14.97 -6.10
C LYS A 4 -1.37 14.33 -4.73
N ARG A 5 -2.19 13.31 -4.46
CA ARG A 5 -2.09 12.53 -3.24
C ARG A 5 -0.89 11.60 -3.33
N HIS A 6 -0.15 11.49 -2.25
CA HIS A 6 1.06 10.67 -2.23
C HIS A 6 0.73 9.26 -1.77
N VAL A 7 1.07 8.27 -2.60
CA VAL A 7 0.86 6.85 -2.30
C VAL A 7 2.21 6.17 -2.22
N LEU A 8 2.43 5.41 -1.15
CA LEU A 8 3.63 4.61 -0.98
C LEU A 8 3.31 3.17 -1.38
N VAL A 9 4.11 2.61 -2.28
CA VAL A 9 3.94 1.24 -2.74
C VAL A 9 5.19 0.45 -2.40
N ALA A 10 5.03 -0.61 -1.62
CA ALA A 10 6.11 -1.51 -1.23
C ALA A 10 5.84 -2.89 -1.81
N ASP A 11 6.66 -3.32 -2.77
CA ASP A 11 6.54 -4.62 -3.42
C ASP A 11 7.92 -5.01 -3.92
N ASP A 12 8.37 -6.21 -3.58
CA ASP A 12 9.71 -6.67 -3.97
C ASP A 12 9.77 -7.11 -5.44
N GLU A 13 8.63 -7.16 -6.14
CA GLU A 13 8.59 -7.43 -7.56
C GLU A 13 8.51 -6.10 -8.33
N PRO A 14 9.63 -5.62 -8.92
CA PRO A 14 9.65 -4.28 -9.51
C PRO A 14 8.60 -4.05 -10.59
N HIS A 15 8.29 -5.07 -11.40
CA HIS A 15 7.31 -4.91 -12.47
C HIS A 15 5.90 -4.69 -11.92
N ILE A 16 5.56 -5.30 -10.78
CA ILE A 16 4.26 -5.10 -10.14
C ILE A 16 4.16 -3.66 -9.63
N GLY A 17 5.22 -3.19 -8.96
CA GLY A 17 5.26 -1.81 -8.49
C GLY A 17 5.08 -0.81 -9.62
N ARG A 18 5.72 -1.06 -10.77
CA ARG A 18 5.60 -0.18 -11.94
C ARG A 18 4.20 -0.18 -12.55
N ILE A 19 3.55 -1.35 -12.58
CA ILE A 19 2.16 -1.43 -13.07
C ILE A 19 1.27 -0.56 -12.20
N ILE A 20 1.43 -0.67 -10.90
CA ILE A 20 0.64 0.12 -9.95
C ILE A 20 0.95 1.60 -10.11
N GLN A 21 2.22 1.96 -10.16
CA GLN A 21 2.65 3.35 -10.33
C GLN A 21 2.08 3.96 -11.60
N THR A 22 2.23 3.25 -12.73
CA THR A 22 1.74 3.73 -14.02
C THR A 22 0.23 3.99 -13.95
N LYS A 23 -0.50 3.05 -13.38
CA LYS A 23 -1.96 3.18 -13.30
C LYS A 23 -2.38 4.34 -12.40
N LEU A 24 -1.78 4.44 -11.22
CA LEU A 24 -2.17 5.50 -10.27
C LEU A 24 -1.75 6.88 -10.76
N GLU A 25 -0.60 7.00 -11.41
CA GLU A 25 -0.13 8.29 -11.89
C GLU A 25 -0.87 8.80 -13.12
N LEU A 26 -1.72 7.99 -13.72
CA LEU A 26 -2.70 8.49 -14.71
C LEU A 26 -3.76 9.36 -14.03
N GLY A 27 -3.98 9.20 -12.75
CA GLY A 27 -4.91 9.98 -11.97
C GLY A 27 -4.20 10.98 -11.06
N PRO A 28 -4.88 11.46 -10.03
CA PRO A 28 -4.35 12.51 -9.16
C PRO A 28 -3.45 11.95 -8.05
N PHE A 29 -2.51 11.07 -8.42
CA PHE A 29 -1.62 10.42 -7.47
C PHE A 29 -0.17 10.58 -7.86
N ARG A 30 0.67 10.68 -6.84
CA ARG A 30 2.12 10.63 -6.93
C ARG A 30 2.57 9.39 -6.16
N VAL A 31 3.40 8.55 -6.77
CA VAL A 31 3.75 7.25 -6.20
C VAL A 31 5.24 7.18 -5.87
N THR A 32 5.55 6.74 -4.67
CA THR A 32 6.92 6.36 -4.29
C THR A 32 6.97 4.84 -4.20
N LEU A 33 7.92 4.24 -4.93
CA LEU A 33 8.12 2.80 -4.91
C LEU A 33 9.27 2.44 -3.99
N VAL A 34 9.05 1.44 -3.15
CA VAL A 34 10.11 0.81 -2.35
C VAL A 34 9.99 -0.69 -2.50
N TYR A 35 11.03 -1.43 -2.14
CA TYR A 35 11.13 -2.84 -2.51
C TYR A 35 11.21 -3.80 -1.34
N ASP A 36 11.20 -3.29 -0.12
CA ASP A 36 11.11 -4.14 1.07
C ASP A 36 10.47 -3.37 2.24
N GLY A 37 10.20 -4.10 3.33
CA GLY A 37 9.50 -3.51 4.46
C GLY A 37 10.32 -2.50 5.23
N ALA A 38 11.64 -2.69 5.30
CA ALA A 38 12.50 -1.72 5.97
C ALA A 38 12.51 -0.39 5.22
N GLU A 39 12.57 -0.46 3.89
CA GLU A 39 12.47 0.74 3.05
C GLU A 39 11.12 1.43 3.22
N ALA A 40 10.05 0.63 3.35
CA ALA A 40 8.71 1.19 3.54
C ALA A 40 8.64 2.02 4.83
N LEU A 41 9.19 1.50 5.92
CA LEU A 41 9.20 2.23 7.19
C LEU A 41 10.03 3.50 7.11
N ARG A 42 11.18 3.44 6.44
CA ARG A 42 12.00 4.64 6.23
C ARG A 42 11.26 5.68 5.39
N ALA A 43 10.54 5.24 4.36
CA ALA A 43 9.77 6.15 3.51
C ALA A 43 8.66 6.83 4.29
N LEU A 44 7.98 6.11 5.19
CA LEU A 44 6.95 6.71 6.04
C LEU A 44 7.53 7.80 6.93
N GLU A 45 8.74 7.60 7.45
CA GLU A 45 9.42 8.63 8.23
C GLU A 45 9.80 9.83 7.38
N GLN A 46 10.23 9.59 6.15
CA GLN A 46 10.72 10.62 5.25
C GLN A 46 9.58 11.44 4.63
N TYR A 47 8.43 10.81 4.39
CA TYR A 47 7.32 11.44 3.65
C TYR A 47 6.06 11.50 4.51
N PRO A 48 5.91 12.52 5.36
CA PRO A 48 4.72 12.62 6.22
C PRO A 48 3.43 12.88 5.45
N ASP A 49 3.52 13.20 4.17
CA ASP A 49 2.36 13.48 3.33
C ASP A 49 1.74 12.22 2.69
N VAL A 50 2.27 11.04 2.98
CA VAL A 50 1.71 9.80 2.43
C VAL A 50 0.26 9.65 2.89
N ALA A 51 -0.64 9.45 1.91
CA ALA A 51 -2.07 9.36 2.15
C ALA A 51 -2.59 7.93 2.14
N LEU A 52 -1.81 6.99 1.61
CA LEU A 52 -2.19 5.57 1.54
C LEU A 52 -0.94 4.74 1.28
N VAL A 53 -0.92 3.54 1.86
CA VAL A 53 0.19 2.59 1.70
C VAL A 53 -0.34 1.30 1.07
N LEU A 54 0.37 0.82 0.05
CA LEU A 54 0.16 -0.50 -0.55
C LEU A 54 1.34 -1.37 -0.15
N LEU A 55 1.08 -2.49 0.51
CA LEU A 55 2.12 -3.37 1.02
C LEU A 55 1.95 -4.79 0.48
N ASP A 56 2.99 -5.30 -0.16
CA ASP A 56 3.06 -6.72 -0.48
C ASP A 56 3.22 -7.50 0.83
N LEU A 57 2.49 -8.58 0.95
CA LEU A 57 2.54 -9.43 2.15
C LEU A 57 3.93 -10.01 2.37
N MET A 58 4.54 -10.53 1.31
CA MET A 58 5.81 -11.23 1.37
C MET A 58 6.93 -10.37 0.79
N MET A 59 7.76 -9.80 1.67
CA MET A 59 8.91 -9.00 1.27
C MET A 59 10.11 -9.35 2.15
N PRO A 60 11.35 -9.19 1.62
CA PRO A 60 12.54 -9.38 2.45
C PRO A 60 12.65 -8.28 3.52
N ASN A 61 13.46 -8.53 4.52
CA ASN A 61 13.81 -7.66 5.64
C ASN A 61 12.66 -7.42 6.61
N ARG A 62 11.49 -7.02 6.13
CA ARG A 62 10.26 -6.94 6.93
C ARG A 62 9.08 -7.26 6.03
N SER A 63 8.20 -8.14 6.49
CA SER A 63 7.00 -8.49 5.74
C SER A 63 5.98 -7.34 5.76
N GLY A 64 4.99 -7.42 4.87
CA GLY A 64 3.90 -6.45 4.87
C GLY A 64 3.14 -6.42 6.19
N LEU A 65 2.93 -7.58 6.81
CA LEU A 65 2.25 -7.65 8.10
C LEU A 65 3.05 -6.99 9.21
N GLU A 66 4.38 -7.14 9.19
CA GLU A 66 5.23 -6.47 10.17
C GLU A 66 5.17 -4.95 10.03
N VAL A 67 5.20 -4.45 8.78
CA VAL A 67 5.08 -3.01 8.52
C VAL A 67 3.71 -2.51 9.00
N LEU A 68 2.66 -3.24 8.70
CA LEU A 68 1.31 -2.87 9.13
C LEU A 68 1.21 -2.81 10.66
N ALA A 69 1.80 -3.79 11.35
CA ALA A 69 1.80 -3.79 12.81
C ALA A 69 2.47 -2.55 13.37
N VAL A 70 3.63 -2.16 12.80
CA VAL A 70 4.32 -0.95 13.22
C VAL A 70 3.45 0.28 12.98
N MET A 71 2.81 0.36 11.81
CA MET A 71 1.94 1.49 11.48
C MET A 71 0.80 1.63 12.49
N ARG A 72 0.14 0.54 12.81
CA ARG A 72 -1.02 0.59 13.70
C ARG A 72 -0.66 0.86 15.16
N GLY A 73 0.60 0.62 15.53
CA GLY A 73 1.11 0.95 16.86
C GLY A 73 1.68 2.36 16.98
N ASP A 74 1.72 3.13 15.89
CA ASP A 74 2.31 4.46 15.87
C ASP A 74 1.22 5.51 15.64
N ALA A 75 1.17 6.52 16.51
CA ALA A 75 0.12 7.55 16.44
C ALA A 75 0.09 8.27 15.08
N ARG A 76 1.24 8.40 14.42
CA ARG A 76 1.33 9.09 13.13
C ARG A 76 0.62 8.32 12.01
N TRP A 77 0.60 6.98 12.10
CA TRP A 77 0.15 6.11 11.02
C TRP A 77 -1.02 5.21 11.41
N LYS A 78 -1.54 5.39 12.61
CA LYS A 78 -2.57 4.52 13.18
C LYS A 78 -3.82 4.43 12.31
N THR A 79 -4.18 5.51 11.63
CA THR A 79 -5.38 5.57 10.79
C THR A 79 -5.07 5.66 9.30
N LEU A 80 -3.79 5.59 8.93
CA LEU A 80 -3.38 5.68 7.53
C LEU A 80 -3.91 4.47 6.75
N PRO A 81 -4.67 4.67 5.66
CA PRO A 81 -5.18 3.54 4.89
C PRO A 81 -4.05 2.65 4.38
N CYS A 82 -4.24 1.35 4.51
CA CYS A 82 -3.25 0.37 4.10
C CYS A 82 -3.93 -0.77 3.35
N ILE A 83 -3.50 -0.99 2.11
CA ILE A 83 -3.96 -2.11 1.29
C ILE A 83 -2.86 -3.17 1.27
N ILE A 84 -3.22 -4.40 1.59
CA ILE A 84 -2.29 -5.53 1.52
C ILE A 84 -2.46 -6.24 0.18
N LEU A 85 -1.34 -6.52 -0.48
CA LEU A 85 -1.29 -7.32 -1.71
C LEU A 85 -0.68 -8.67 -1.38
N THR A 86 -1.25 -9.74 -1.91
CA THR A 86 -0.77 -11.09 -1.61
C THR A 86 -0.80 -11.97 -2.85
N ALA A 87 0.06 -12.98 -2.87
CA ALA A 87 0.04 -13.99 -3.93
C ALA A 87 -1.14 -14.95 -3.73
N ALA A 88 -1.61 -15.55 -4.82
CA ALA A 88 -2.62 -16.60 -4.75
C ALA A 88 -2.14 -17.71 -3.81
N GLY A 89 -3.07 -18.26 -3.02
CA GLY A 89 -2.74 -19.31 -2.07
C GLY A 89 -2.39 -18.80 -0.66
N GLN A 90 -2.35 -17.50 -0.46
CA GLN A 90 -2.06 -16.90 0.84
C GLN A 90 -3.33 -16.43 1.55
N ASP A 91 -4.47 -17.00 1.22
CA ASP A 91 -5.76 -16.53 1.74
C ASP A 91 -5.89 -16.68 3.25
N GLN A 92 -5.18 -17.62 3.86
CA GLN A 92 -5.18 -17.77 5.31
C GLN A 92 -4.60 -16.53 6.01
N ARG A 93 -3.83 -15.71 5.30
CA ARG A 93 -3.27 -14.48 5.86
C ARG A 93 -4.29 -13.34 5.89
N TYR A 94 -5.41 -13.50 5.21
CA TYR A 94 -6.45 -12.46 5.18
C TYR A 94 -6.91 -12.10 6.59
N ASP A 95 -7.26 -13.10 7.40
CA ASP A 95 -7.77 -12.85 8.75
C ASP A 95 -6.73 -12.15 9.61
N GLU A 96 -5.47 -12.57 9.50
CA GLU A 96 -4.38 -11.96 10.24
C GLU A 96 -4.20 -10.49 9.84
N ALA A 97 -4.20 -10.21 8.53
CA ALA A 97 -4.05 -8.85 8.03
C ALA A 97 -5.19 -7.95 8.50
N MET A 98 -6.42 -8.45 8.43
CA MET A 98 -7.58 -7.66 8.84
C MET A 98 -7.58 -7.42 10.36
N ARG A 99 -7.16 -8.39 11.15
CA ARG A 99 -7.01 -8.20 12.60
C ARG A 99 -5.94 -7.18 12.94
N LEU A 100 -4.87 -7.12 12.16
CA LEU A 100 -3.82 -6.12 12.35
C LEU A 100 -4.25 -4.73 11.89
N GLY A 101 -5.36 -4.61 11.20
CA GLY A 101 -5.90 -3.32 10.83
C GLY A 101 -5.70 -2.93 9.36
N ALA A 102 -5.55 -3.92 8.46
CA ALA A 102 -5.53 -3.63 7.03
C ALA A 102 -6.87 -3.03 6.61
N THR A 103 -6.82 -2.04 5.72
CA THR A 103 -8.03 -1.38 5.24
C THR A 103 -8.66 -2.19 4.11
N ALA A 104 -7.82 -2.81 3.27
CA ALA A 104 -8.28 -3.65 2.16
C ALA A 104 -7.22 -4.69 1.84
N PHE A 105 -7.60 -5.68 1.06
CA PHE A 105 -6.75 -6.84 0.76
C PHE A 105 -7.02 -7.25 -0.68
N PHE A 106 -5.97 -7.31 -1.50
CA PHE A 106 -6.06 -7.72 -2.89
C PHE A 106 -5.18 -8.93 -3.15
N THR A 107 -5.66 -9.88 -3.93
CA THR A 107 -4.90 -11.07 -4.32
C THR A 107 -4.33 -10.88 -5.73
N LYS A 108 -3.06 -11.19 -5.92
CA LYS A 108 -2.44 -11.19 -7.25
C LYS A 108 -2.85 -12.44 -8.04
N PRO A 109 -3.11 -12.36 -9.32
CA PRO A 109 -3.14 -11.14 -10.10
C PRO A 109 -4.40 -10.32 -9.80
N PHE A 110 -4.21 -9.01 -9.65
CA PHE A 110 -5.32 -8.10 -9.36
C PHE A 110 -5.66 -7.28 -10.60
N SER A 111 -6.86 -6.69 -10.60
CA SER A 111 -7.26 -5.75 -11.64
C SER A 111 -6.70 -4.36 -11.30
N PRO A 112 -5.83 -3.79 -12.13
CA PRO A 112 -5.34 -2.43 -11.90
C PRO A 112 -6.48 -1.41 -11.81
N LYS A 113 -7.53 -1.62 -12.58
CA LYS A 113 -8.71 -0.74 -12.56
C LYS A 113 -9.42 -0.79 -11.22
N LYS A 114 -9.60 -1.99 -10.66
CA LYS A 114 -10.25 -2.14 -9.36
C LYS A 114 -9.39 -1.59 -8.24
N LEU A 115 -8.08 -1.80 -8.33
CA LEU A 115 -7.15 -1.24 -7.36
C LEU A 115 -7.19 0.29 -7.39
N TYR A 116 -7.16 0.88 -8.58
CA TYR A 116 -7.25 2.32 -8.75
C TYR A 116 -8.53 2.86 -8.10
N ALA A 117 -9.67 2.21 -8.37
CA ALA A 117 -10.95 2.65 -7.80
C ALA A 117 -10.92 2.62 -6.27
N ARG A 118 -10.30 1.58 -5.69
CA ARG A 118 -10.22 1.47 -4.24
C ARG A 118 -9.31 2.53 -3.65
N VAL A 119 -8.21 2.84 -4.31
CA VAL A 119 -7.30 3.90 -3.87
C VAL A 119 -8.02 5.25 -3.90
N MET A 120 -8.77 5.53 -4.96
CA MET A 120 -9.58 6.74 -5.04
C MET A 120 -10.55 6.85 -3.86
N GLU A 121 -11.24 5.76 -3.59
CA GLU A 121 -12.22 5.70 -2.51
C GLU A 121 -11.57 5.94 -1.14
N LEU A 122 -10.46 5.26 -0.88
CA LEU A 122 -9.81 5.33 0.43
C LEU A 122 -9.09 6.66 0.68
N THR A 123 -8.67 7.34 -0.38
CA THR A 123 -8.02 8.65 -0.24
C THR A 123 -9.01 9.80 -0.30
N GLY A 124 -10.28 9.52 -0.57
CA GLY A 124 -11.31 10.54 -0.68
C GLY A 124 -11.17 11.41 -1.92
N VAL A 125 -10.42 10.95 -2.93
CA VAL A 125 -10.25 11.69 -4.19
C VAL A 125 -11.39 11.33 -5.12
N GLU A 126 -12.00 12.36 -5.71
CA GLU A 126 -13.06 12.16 -6.69
C GLU A 126 -12.48 12.12 -8.10
N ALA A 127 -13.08 11.26 -8.92
CA ALA A 127 -12.65 11.14 -10.31
C ALA A 127 -12.97 12.40 -11.11
#